data_63e85c717c2235fca53a50bc4e61d29e
#
_entry.id   63e85c717c2235fca53a50bc4e61d29e
#
_cell.length_a   1.000
_cell.length_b   1.000
_cell.length_c   1.000
_cell.angle_alpha   90.00
_cell.angle_beta   90.00
_cell.angle_gamma   90.00
#
_symmetry.space_group_name_H-M   'P 1'
#
loop_
_entity.id
_entity.type
_entity.pdbx_description
1 polymer ?
#
loop_
_entity_poly.entity_id
_entity_poly.type
_entity_poly.pdbx_seq_one_letter_code
_entity_poly.pdbx_strand_id
1 'polypeptide(L)'
;EIEDGLGDLLSSTNSVAYCGVAKCFSPSTEQQESMKLIASEASENKDQIDLFYLESVLVSTGWNKNDDVFDPQETFAARTTPEDKPFNFMHDEKDIIGHITGNRVVDFAGNSIAEEQDTPSEFNILTTAVIYKEWSDVDQRQRIQKILAEIEEGKWFVSMECLFPNFDYALVDKEGGTRVVPREESSAFLTKHLRSYGGSGKYEDYRVGRLLRNLSFSGK
;
A
#
# COMPACT_ATOMS: atom_id res chain seq x y z
N GLU A 1 -27.61 -8.34 7.17
CA GLU A 1 -26.45 -7.45 6.90
C GLU A 1 -26.61 -6.72 5.58
N ILE A 2 -27.20 -7.32 4.56
CA ILE A 2 -27.58 -6.65 3.30
C ILE A 2 -28.76 -5.72 3.52
N GLU A 3 -29.69 -6.07 4.41
CA GLU A 3 -30.86 -5.28 4.79
C GLU A 3 -30.50 -3.99 5.56
N ASP A 4 -29.33 -3.92 6.17
CA ASP A 4 -28.86 -2.77 6.99
C ASP A 4 -28.06 -1.72 6.19
N GLY A 5 -28.08 -1.75 4.87
CA GLY A 5 -27.31 -0.80 4.04
C GLY A 5 -25.80 -1.01 4.07
N LEU A 6 -25.34 -2.13 4.62
CA LEU A 6 -23.91 -2.46 4.69
C LEU A 6 -23.28 -2.61 3.30
N GLY A 7 -24.07 -3.05 2.30
CA GLY A 7 -23.65 -3.12 0.91
C GLY A 7 -23.27 -1.75 0.33
N ASP A 8 -24.04 -0.72 0.64
CA ASP A 8 -23.78 0.66 0.21
C ASP A 8 -22.61 1.27 0.97
N LEU A 9 -22.46 0.94 2.26
CA LEU A 9 -21.31 1.35 3.06
C LEU A 9 -20.03 0.69 2.57
N LEU A 10 -20.06 -0.58 2.21
CA LEU A 10 -18.91 -1.33 1.68
C LEU A 10 -18.49 -0.87 0.29
N SER A 11 -19.44 -0.39 -0.54
CA SER A 11 -19.13 0.20 -1.85
C SER A 11 -18.61 1.63 -1.76
N SER A 12 -18.86 2.34 -0.67
CA SER A 12 -18.49 3.75 -0.49
C SER A 12 -17.28 4.03 0.40
N THR A 13 -16.83 3.06 1.22
CA THR A 13 -15.81 3.33 2.27
C THR A 13 -14.73 2.26 2.38
N ASN A 14 -14.43 1.54 1.33
CA ASN A 14 -13.38 0.52 1.37
C ASN A 14 -11.99 1.13 1.24
N SER A 15 -11.58 1.99 2.16
CA SER A 15 -10.19 2.36 2.34
C SER A 15 -9.61 1.57 3.53
N VAL A 16 -8.49 0.92 3.30
CA VAL A 16 -7.73 0.24 4.36
C VAL A 16 -6.43 0.99 4.53
N ALA A 17 -6.30 1.63 5.69
CA ALA A 17 -5.06 2.28 6.06
C ALA A 17 -4.06 1.23 6.58
N TYR A 18 -2.86 1.28 6.06
CA TYR A 18 -1.77 0.37 6.38
C TYR A 18 -0.60 1.10 7.00
N CYS A 19 -0.18 0.67 8.19
CA CYS A 19 1.12 1.05 8.71
C CYS A 19 2.18 0.02 8.28
N GLY A 20 2.91 0.31 7.22
CA GLY A 20 4.14 -0.37 6.89
C GLY A 20 5.32 0.32 7.56
N VAL A 21 6.30 -0.45 8.04
CA VAL A 21 7.58 0.12 8.47
C VAL A 21 8.29 0.64 7.23
N ALA A 22 8.35 1.97 7.07
CA ALA A 22 9.28 2.56 6.14
C ALA A 22 10.68 2.35 6.73
N LYS A 23 11.39 1.36 6.25
CA LYS A 23 12.84 1.40 6.34
C LYS A 23 13.27 2.42 5.31
N CYS A 24 13.88 3.52 5.76
CA CYS A 24 14.74 4.30 4.88
C CYS A 24 15.81 3.33 4.35
N PHE A 25 15.59 2.86 3.14
CA PHE A 25 16.64 2.14 2.42
C PHE A 25 17.64 3.20 1.99
N SER A 26 18.88 3.08 2.45
CA SER A 26 19.96 3.66 1.66
C SER A 26 20.06 2.79 0.42
N PRO A 27 19.63 3.27 -0.76
CA PRO A 27 19.67 2.47 -1.96
C PRO A 27 21.13 2.06 -2.24
N SER A 28 21.36 0.83 -2.69
CA SER A 28 22.65 0.40 -3.18
C SER A 28 23.11 1.35 -4.30
N THR A 29 24.41 1.42 -4.57
CA THR A 29 24.94 2.30 -5.63
C THR A 29 24.29 2.04 -6.98
N GLU A 30 23.95 0.78 -7.30
CA GLU A 30 23.22 0.39 -8.51
C GLU A 30 21.75 0.85 -8.48
N GLN A 31 21.09 0.80 -7.33
CA GLN A 31 19.74 1.33 -7.16
C GLN A 31 19.72 2.86 -7.24
N GLN A 32 20.75 3.54 -6.71
CA GLN A 32 20.91 4.99 -6.87
C GLN A 32 21.15 5.39 -8.32
N GLU A 33 21.88 4.59 -9.09
CA GLU A 33 22.11 4.83 -10.52
C GLU A 33 20.83 4.56 -11.33
N SER A 34 20.07 3.51 -11.02
CA SER A 34 18.78 3.23 -11.66
C SER A 34 17.72 4.29 -11.30
N MET A 35 17.69 4.76 -10.05
CA MET A 35 16.83 5.89 -9.63
C MET A 35 17.25 7.20 -10.30
N LYS A 36 18.55 7.44 -10.48
CA LYS A 36 19.06 8.58 -11.25
C LYS A 36 18.74 8.46 -12.73
N LEU A 37 18.70 7.25 -13.29
CA LEU A 37 18.30 7.02 -14.68
C LEU A 37 16.82 7.32 -14.89
N ILE A 38 15.94 6.84 -14.02
CA ILE A 38 14.50 7.13 -14.04
C ILE A 38 14.27 8.64 -13.82
N ALA A 39 14.97 9.25 -12.87
CA ALA A 39 14.93 10.70 -12.66
C ALA A 39 15.56 11.48 -13.82
N SER A 40 16.55 10.93 -14.54
CA SER A 40 17.20 11.58 -15.68
C SER A 40 16.41 11.42 -16.99
N GLU A 41 15.67 10.33 -17.16
CA GLU A 41 14.72 10.19 -18.28
C GLU A 41 13.50 11.08 -18.11
N ALA A 42 13.09 11.36 -16.85
CA ALA A 42 12.03 12.30 -16.54
C ALA A 42 12.45 13.77 -16.54
N SER A 43 13.75 14.05 -16.42
CA SER A 43 14.29 15.41 -16.53
C SER A 43 15.76 15.41 -16.99
N GLU A 44 16.03 16.04 -18.11
CA GLU A 44 17.37 16.53 -18.47
C GLU A 44 17.89 17.59 -17.47
N ASN A 45 17.25 17.74 -16.31
CA ASN A 45 17.50 18.84 -15.40
C ASN A 45 17.71 18.40 -13.95
N LYS A 46 18.94 18.68 -13.49
CA LYS A 46 19.35 19.16 -12.15
C LYS A 46 18.42 18.78 -10.99
N ASP A 47 19.00 18.32 -9.90
CA ASP A 47 18.35 18.19 -8.58
C ASP A 47 17.33 19.30 -8.39
N GLN A 48 16.04 18.95 -8.44
CA GLN A 48 15.00 19.93 -8.20
C GLN A 48 15.05 20.30 -6.73
N ILE A 49 15.50 21.51 -6.44
CA ILE A 49 15.75 21.98 -5.08
C ILE A 49 14.48 22.05 -4.20
N ASP A 50 13.32 22.05 -4.84
CA ASP A 50 11.99 22.13 -4.24
C ASP A 50 11.34 20.77 -3.98
N LEU A 51 11.98 19.66 -4.38
CA LEU A 51 11.47 18.30 -4.19
C LEU A 51 12.37 17.47 -3.27
N PHE A 52 11.75 16.61 -2.51
CA PHE A 52 12.40 15.56 -1.73
C PHE A 52 11.94 14.20 -2.26
N TYR A 53 12.88 13.38 -2.69
CA TYR A 53 12.59 12.07 -3.29
C TYR A 53 12.67 10.98 -2.23
N LEU A 54 11.71 10.07 -2.26
CA LEU A 54 11.69 8.91 -1.38
C LEU A 54 11.20 7.66 -2.12
N GLU A 55 11.71 6.52 -1.67
CA GLU A 55 11.22 5.21 -2.09
C GLU A 55 10.79 4.42 -0.87
N SER A 56 9.71 3.66 -0.99
CA SER A 56 9.23 2.83 0.11
C SER A 56 8.34 1.70 -0.39
N VAL A 57 8.28 0.61 0.38
CA VAL A 57 7.33 -0.47 0.11
C VAL A 57 5.91 0.08 0.25
N LEU A 58 5.11 -0.10 -0.79
CA LEU A 58 3.67 0.16 -0.75
C LEU A 58 2.95 -1.01 -0.10
N VAL A 59 3.16 -2.21 -0.63
CA VAL A 59 2.50 -3.43 -0.19
C VAL A 59 3.40 -4.64 -0.41
N SER A 60 3.25 -5.64 0.44
CA SER A 60 3.77 -6.99 0.25
C SER A 60 2.60 -7.94 0.02
N THR A 61 2.76 -8.91 -0.87
CA THR A 61 1.77 -9.99 -1.04
C THR A 61 1.61 -10.82 0.24
N GLY A 62 0.46 -11.44 0.40
CA GLY A 62 0.15 -12.28 1.55
C GLY A 62 -0.65 -11.59 2.64
N TRP A 63 -0.62 -12.16 3.84
CA TRP A 63 -1.36 -11.68 5.02
C TRP A 63 -0.68 -10.48 5.66
N ASN A 64 -1.52 -9.55 6.05
CA ASN A 64 -1.07 -8.39 6.78
C ASN A 64 -1.52 -8.41 8.26
N LYS A 65 -1.19 -7.36 9.01
CA LYS A 65 -1.51 -7.24 10.43
C LYS A 65 -3.02 -7.04 10.71
N ASN A 66 -3.78 -6.61 9.70
CA ASN A 66 -5.22 -6.36 9.82
C ASN A 66 -6.05 -7.56 9.35
N ASP A 67 -5.40 -8.69 9.04
CA ASP A 67 -6.00 -9.88 8.45
C ASP A 67 -6.60 -9.64 7.05
N ASP A 68 -6.03 -8.68 6.29
CA ASP A 68 -6.26 -8.59 4.86
C ASP A 68 -5.20 -9.42 4.10
N VAL A 69 -5.60 -10.00 3.02
CA VAL A 69 -4.75 -10.84 2.17
C VAL A 69 -4.62 -10.20 0.81
N PHE A 70 -3.39 -9.85 0.47
CA PHE A 70 -3.01 -9.36 -0.84
C PHE A 70 -2.63 -10.54 -1.72
N ASP A 71 -3.61 -11.02 -2.48
CA ASP A 71 -3.41 -12.10 -3.44
C ASP A 71 -2.40 -11.68 -4.52
N PRO A 72 -1.43 -12.53 -4.90
CA PRO A 72 -0.42 -12.16 -5.88
C PRO A 72 -1.00 -11.72 -7.24
N GLN A 73 -2.03 -12.39 -7.75
CA GLN A 73 -2.62 -12.05 -9.06
C GLN A 73 -3.33 -10.69 -9.01
N GLU A 74 -4.16 -10.48 -7.99
CA GLU A 74 -4.88 -9.23 -7.77
C GLU A 74 -3.91 -8.05 -7.53
N THR A 75 -2.89 -8.29 -6.70
CA THR A 75 -1.89 -7.27 -6.36
C THR A 75 -1.03 -6.91 -7.58
N PHE A 76 -0.63 -7.90 -8.36
CA PHE A 76 0.14 -7.67 -9.58
C PHE A 76 -0.68 -6.93 -10.65
N ALA A 77 -1.96 -7.27 -10.79
CA ALA A 77 -2.87 -6.56 -11.71
C ALA A 77 -3.02 -5.08 -11.33
N ALA A 78 -3.00 -4.76 -10.02
CA ALA A 78 -3.14 -3.39 -9.52
C ALA A 78 -1.80 -2.61 -9.41
N ARG A 79 -0.66 -3.21 -9.77
CA ARG A 79 0.68 -2.67 -9.50
C ARG A 79 0.93 -1.24 -9.99
N THR A 80 0.30 -0.86 -11.08
CA THR A 80 0.48 0.47 -11.69
C THR A 80 -0.51 1.53 -11.17
N THR A 81 -1.51 1.11 -10.40
CA THR A 81 -2.56 2.03 -9.92
C THR A 81 -2.10 3.07 -8.89
N PRO A 82 -0.99 2.89 -8.13
CA PRO A 82 -0.52 3.92 -7.21
C PRO A 82 0.12 5.12 -7.89
N GLU A 83 0.49 5.02 -9.18
CA GLU A 83 1.13 6.10 -9.92
C GLU A 83 0.22 7.33 -10.01
N ASP A 84 0.79 8.52 -9.89
CA ASP A 84 0.08 9.82 -9.85
C ASP A 84 -0.92 9.99 -8.70
N LYS A 85 -0.91 9.11 -7.71
CA LYS A 85 -1.76 9.25 -6.51
C LYS A 85 -1.12 10.17 -5.47
N PRO A 86 -1.96 10.82 -4.64
CA PRO A 86 -1.47 11.72 -3.62
C PRO A 86 -0.61 10.99 -2.57
N PHE A 87 0.40 11.71 -2.09
CA PHE A 87 1.13 11.40 -0.87
C PHE A 87 0.61 12.36 0.20
N ASN A 88 -0.25 11.86 1.08
CA ASN A 88 -0.90 12.67 2.10
C ASN A 88 -0.29 12.46 3.49
N PHE A 89 -0.53 13.39 4.39
CA PHE A 89 -0.07 13.29 5.77
C PHE A 89 -1.19 12.72 6.65
N MET A 90 -0.91 11.60 7.34
CA MET A 90 -1.84 10.95 8.28
C MET A 90 -3.21 10.57 7.68
N HIS A 91 -3.25 10.23 6.39
CA HIS A 91 -4.49 9.90 5.66
C HIS A 91 -5.51 11.05 5.60
N ASP A 92 -5.06 12.29 5.76
CA ASP A 92 -5.92 13.45 5.53
C ASP A 92 -5.89 13.81 4.04
N GLU A 93 -6.98 13.57 3.34
CA GLU A 93 -7.14 13.90 1.91
C GLU A 93 -6.96 15.39 1.59
N LYS A 94 -7.05 16.25 2.60
CA LYS A 94 -6.84 17.70 2.47
C LYS A 94 -5.39 18.10 2.71
N ASP A 95 -4.59 17.22 3.31
CA ASP A 95 -3.20 17.49 3.65
C ASP A 95 -2.25 16.71 2.71
N ILE A 96 -2.28 17.10 1.45
CA ILE A 96 -1.42 16.51 0.41
C ILE A 96 -0.06 17.21 0.49
N ILE A 97 0.99 16.43 0.78
CA ILE A 97 2.37 16.92 0.90
C ILE A 97 3.26 16.53 -0.28
N GLY A 98 2.77 15.69 -1.18
CA GLY A 98 3.50 15.20 -2.34
C GLY A 98 2.64 14.31 -3.22
N HIS A 99 3.28 13.57 -4.12
CA HIS A 99 2.62 12.55 -4.94
C HIS A 99 3.54 11.38 -5.26
N ILE A 100 2.95 10.26 -5.64
CA ILE A 100 3.65 9.06 -6.08
C ILE A 100 4.03 9.24 -7.55
N THR A 101 5.31 9.09 -7.88
CA THR A 101 5.86 9.33 -9.22
C THR A 101 6.07 8.07 -10.03
N GLY A 102 6.06 6.90 -9.39
CA GLY A 102 6.26 5.64 -10.08
C GLY A 102 6.19 4.46 -9.14
N ASN A 103 6.24 3.28 -9.74
CA ASN A 103 6.20 2.02 -9.01
C ASN A 103 7.09 0.98 -9.69
N ARG A 104 7.48 -0.05 -8.95
CA ARG A 104 8.14 -1.25 -9.48
C ARG A 104 7.85 -2.46 -8.60
N VAL A 105 7.83 -3.63 -9.22
CA VAL A 105 7.70 -4.91 -8.54
C VAL A 105 9.08 -5.46 -8.24
N VAL A 106 9.29 -5.91 -7.00
CA VAL A 106 10.56 -6.50 -6.55
C VAL A 106 10.30 -7.78 -5.75
N ASP A 107 11.23 -8.71 -5.78
CA ASP A 107 11.23 -9.84 -4.86
C ASP A 107 11.51 -9.39 -3.41
N PHE A 108 11.44 -10.30 -2.45
CA PHE A 108 11.72 -9.97 -1.04
C PHE A 108 13.21 -9.66 -0.77
N ALA A 109 14.09 -9.96 -1.73
CA ALA A 109 15.50 -9.56 -1.68
C ALA A 109 15.75 -8.16 -2.27
N GLY A 110 14.73 -7.56 -2.91
CA GLY A 110 14.80 -6.24 -3.52
C GLY A 110 15.18 -6.23 -4.99
N ASN A 111 15.31 -7.40 -5.64
CA ASN A 111 15.60 -7.49 -7.06
C ASN A 111 14.34 -7.18 -7.89
N SER A 112 14.50 -6.38 -8.93
CA SER A 112 13.39 -6.05 -9.83
C SER A 112 12.88 -7.29 -10.57
N ILE A 113 11.57 -7.41 -10.64
CA ILE A 113 10.86 -8.45 -11.39
C ILE A 113 10.36 -7.82 -12.68
N ALA A 114 10.73 -8.41 -13.82
CA ALA A 114 10.32 -7.91 -15.12
C ALA A 114 8.80 -8.07 -15.32
N GLU A 115 8.17 -7.08 -15.96
CA GLU A 115 6.73 -7.05 -16.18
C GLU A 115 6.20 -8.18 -17.08
N GLU A 116 7.08 -8.74 -17.90
CA GLU A 116 6.78 -9.80 -18.86
C GLU A 116 6.85 -11.22 -18.24
N GLN A 117 7.23 -11.33 -16.97
CA GLN A 117 7.27 -12.61 -16.27
C GLN A 117 5.88 -13.02 -15.78
N ASP A 118 5.68 -14.32 -15.62
CA ASP A 118 4.52 -14.85 -14.92
C ASP A 118 4.44 -14.23 -13.52
N THR A 119 3.22 -13.93 -13.06
CA THR A 119 3.01 -13.34 -11.75
C THR A 119 3.72 -14.13 -10.66
N PRO A 120 4.67 -13.55 -9.92
CA PRO A 120 5.35 -14.22 -8.83
C PRO A 120 4.39 -14.60 -7.71
N SER A 121 4.69 -15.65 -6.97
CA SER A 121 3.90 -16.05 -5.79
C SER A 121 4.06 -15.09 -4.62
N GLU A 122 5.22 -14.43 -4.51
CA GLU A 122 5.57 -13.51 -3.44
C GLU A 122 6.40 -12.35 -3.99
N PHE A 123 6.00 -11.13 -3.66
CA PHE A 123 6.71 -9.92 -4.08
C PHE A 123 6.28 -8.71 -3.26
N ASN A 124 7.02 -7.62 -3.42
CA ASN A 124 6.67 -6.29 -2.95
C ASN A 124 6.39 -5.36 -4.14
N ILE A 125 5.48 -4.42 -3.95
CA ILE A 125 5.39 -3.22 -4.79
C ILE A 125 6.13 -2.10 -4.06
N LEU A 126 7.19 -1.57 -4.69
CA LEU A 126 7.84 -0.35 -4.27
C LEU A 126 7.22 0.83 -4.99
N THR A 127 7.11 1.96 -4.32
CA THR A 127 6.73 3.23 -4.93
C THR A 127 7.82 4.26 -4.72
N THR A 128 8.08 5.02 -5.75
CA THR A 128 8.82 6.28 -5.66
C THR A 128 7.82 7.42 -5.50
N ALA A 129 8.18 8.42 -4.71
CA ALA A 129 7.33 9.57 -4.46
C ALA A 129 8.19 10.83 -4.27
N VAL A 130 7.56 11.98 -4.43
CA VAL A 130 8.15 13.27 -4.10
C VAL A 130 7.34 13.96 -3.01
N ILE A 131 8.03 14.62 -2.09
CA ILE A 131 7.43 15.56 -1.15
C ILE A 131 7.83 16.97 -1.56
N TYR A 132 6.88 17.89 -1.58
CA TYR A 132 7.09 19.31 -1.92
C TYR A 132 7.78 20.02 -0.76
N LYS A 133 9.00 20.53 -0.97
CA LYS A 133 9.81 21.20 0.07
C LYS A 133 9.47 22.68 0.20
N GLU A 134 9.17 23.32 -0.92
CA GLU A 134 8.97 24.75 -0.97
C GLU A 134 7.48 25.11 -1.00
N TRP A 135 7.09 25.91 -0.01
CA TRP A 135 5.73 26.41 0.16
C TRP A 135 5.78 27.91 0.34
N SER A 136 4.81 28.64 -0.23
CA SER A 136 4.67 30.09 -0.02
C SER A 136 4.28 30.41 1.43
N ASP A 137 3.50 29.53 2.07
CA ASP A 137 3.18 29.59 3.48
C ASP A 137 4.40 29.19 4.33
N VAL A 138 4.82 30.07 5.23
CA VAL A 138 6.02 29.89 6.06
C VAL A 138 5.84 28.78 7.08
N ASP A 139 4.66 28.67 7.69
CA ASP A 139 4.38 27.65 8.70
C ASP A 139 4.34 26.27 8.07
N GLN A 140 3.73 26.15 6.90
CA GLN A 140 3.72 24.89 6.13
C GLN A 140 5.14 24.48 5.70
N ARG A 141 5.95 25.43 5.24
CA ARG A 141 7.35 25.17 4.88
C ARG A 141 8.14 24.63 6.08
N GLN A 142 8.05 25.27 7.24
CA GLN A 142 8.73 24.82 8.45
C GLN A 142 8.25 23.45 8.90
N ARG A 143 6.95 23.21 8.82
CA ARG A 143 6.35 21.91 9.11
C ARG A 143 6.93 20.81 8.20
N ILE A 144 6.97 21.05 6.90
CA ILE A 144 7.53 20.07 5.94
C ILE A 144 9.01 19.84 6.19
N GLN A 145 9.81 20.87 6.41
CA GLN A 145 11.23 20.72 6.74
C GLN A 145 11.44 19.85 7.99
N LYS A 146 10.60 20.00 9.00
CA LYS A 146 10.63 19.13 10.19
C LYS A 146 10.30 17.69 9.84
N ILE A 147 9.23 17.44 9.05
CA ILE A 147 8.84 16.11 8.62
C ILE A 147 9.99 15.45 7.84
N LEU A 148 10.64 16.17 6.92
CA LEU A 148 11.75 15.64 6.12
C LEU A 148 12.94 15.25 7.01
N ALA A 149 13.32 16.10 7.97
CA ALA A 149 14.38 15.77 8.92
C ALA A 149 14.04 14.52 9.74
N GLU A 150 12.80 14.39 10.17
CA GLU A 150 12.33 13.21 10.91
C GLU A 150 12.25 11.95 10.05
N ILE A 151 12.00 12.07 8.72
CA ILE A 151 12.10 10.96 7.77
C ILE A 151 13.55 10.49 7.67
N GLU A 152 14.50 11.42 7.52
CA GLU A 152 15.94 11.09 7.48
C GLU A 152 16.42 10.42 8.75
N GLU A 153 15.84 10.76 9.91
CA GLU A 153 16.10 10.13 11.18
C GLU A 153 15.38 8.77 11.38
N GLY A 154 14.56 8.34 10.41
CA GLY A 154 13.83 7.07 10.45
C GLY A 154 12.66 7.04 11.44
N LYS A 155 12.10 8.20 11.80
CA LYS A 155 11.00 8.31 12.77
C LYS A 155 9.61 8.11 12.15
N TRP A 156 9.47 8.25 10.84
CA TRP A 156 8.21 8.15 10.14
C TRP A 156 8.02 6.81 9.45
N PHE A 157 6.76 6.41 9.38
CA PHE A 157 6.32 5.23 8.64
C PHE A 157 5.39 5.67 7.52
N VAL A 158 5.38 4.92 6.44
CA VAL A 158 4.39 5.09 5.39
C VAL A 158 3.23 4.14 5.59
N SER A 159 2.06 4.60 5.20
CA SER A 159 0.84 3.82 5.18
C SER A 159 0.30 3.78 3.75
N MET A 160 -0.36 2.70 3.39
CA MET A 160 -0.93 2.50 2.06
C MET A 160 -2.44 2.65 2.11
N GLU A 161 -3.00 3.28 1.10
CA GLU A 161 -4.44 3.34 0.87
C GLU A 161 -4.82 2.45 -0.30
N CYS A 162 -5.85 1.65 -0.12
CA CYS A 162 -6.34 0.71 -1.12
C CYS A 162 -7.87 0.70 -1.15
N LEU A 163 -8.42 0.84 -2.34
CA LEU A 163 -9.83 0.67 -2.63
C LEU A 163 -10.07 -0.73 -3.17
N PHE A 164 -11.13 -1.38 -2.72
CA PHE A 164 -11.57 -2.67 -3.23
C PHE A 164 -13.09 -2.80 -3.10
N PRO A 165 -13.82 -3.11 -4.19
CA PRO A 165 -15.27 -3.25 -4.16
C PRO A 165 -15.71 -4.55 -3.49
N ASN A 166 -14.87 -5.59 -3.56
CA ASN A 166 -15.19 -6.93 -3.09
C ASN A 166 -14.03 -7.59 -2.35
N PHE A 167 -14.35 -8.62 -1.59
CA PHE A 167 -13.38 -9.54 -1.01
C PHE A 167 -14.00 -10.93 -0.86
N ASP A 168 -13.16 -11.94 -0.82
CA ASP A 168 -13.51 -13.29 -0.37
C ASP A 168 -12.95 -13.52 1.04
N TYR A 169 -13.42 -14.57 1.71
CA TYR A 169 -12.85 -14.95 3.01
C TYR A 169 -11.64 -15.86 2.79
N ALA A 170 -10.53 -15.49 3.39
CA ALA A 170 -9.36 -16.36 3.50
C ALA A 170 -9.38 -17.03 4.87
N LEU A 171 -9.26 -18.36 4.87
CA LEU A 171 -9.23 -19.17 6.08
C LEU A 171 -7.88 -19.88 6.16
N VAL A 172 -7.22 -19.81 7.30
CA VAL A 172 -5.98 -20.55 7.57
C VAL A 172 -6.19 -21.41 8.79
N ASP A 173 -5.98 -22.72 8.64
CA ASP A 173 -6.03 -23.67 9.75
C ASP A 173 -4.76 -23.65 10.61
N LYS A 174 -4.73 -24.44 11.68
CA LYS A 174 -3.57 -24.54 12.60
C LYS A 174 -2.32 -25.13 11.96
N GLU A 175 -2.48 -25.84 10.86
CA GLU A 175 -1.40 -26.52 10.13
C GLU A 175 -0.84 -25.63 9.01
N GLY A 176 -1.46 -24.44 8.79
CA GLY A 176 -1.08 -23.48 7.76
C GLY A 176 -1.76 -23.71 6.41
N GLY A 177 -2.72 -24.64 6.34
CA GLY A 177 -3.54 -24.87 5.15
C GLY A 177 -4.45 -23.68 4.87
N THR A 178 -4.37 -23.11 3.68
CA THR A 178 -5.19 -21.95 3.27
C THR A 178 -6.36 -22.37 2.40
N ARG A 179 -7.54 -21.80 2.68
CA ARG A 179 -8.75 -21.96 1.88
C ARG A 179 -9.36 -20.60 1.57
N VAL A 180 -9.86 -20.44 0.36
CA VAL A 180 -10.61 -19.25 -0.05
C VAL A 180 -12.08 -19.66 -0.13
N VAL A 181 -12.94 -18.89 0.55
CA VAL A 181 -14.39 -19.07 0.54
C VAL A 181 -14.99 -17.82 -0.10
N PRO A 182 -15.71 -17.96 -1.23
CA PRO A 182 -16.40 -16.83 -1.86
C PRO A 182 -17.35 -16.14 -0.88
N ARG A 183 -17.42 -14.80 -0.97
CA ARG A 183 -18.36 -14.01 -0.17
C ARG A 183 -19.74 -14.05 -0.81
N GLU A 184 -20.61 -14.85 -0.24
CA GLU A 184 -22.00 -15.05 -0.66
C GLU A 184 -22.91 -15.20 0.57
N GLU A 185 -24.22 -15.32 0.38
CA GLU A 185 -25.19 -15.41 1.48
C GLU A 185 -24.87 -16.56 2.44
N SER A 186 -24.47 -17.72 1.92
CA SER A 186 -24.13 -18.90 2.71
C SER A 186 -22.89 -18.74 3.59
N SER A 187 -21.95 -17.85 3.23
CA SER A 187 -20.70 -17.58 3.92
C SER A 187 -20.70 -16.27 4.71
N ALA A 188 -21.77 -15.45 4.59
CA ALA A 188 -21.86 -14.12 5.19
C ALA A 188 -21.66 -14.10 6.72
N PHE A 189 -21.95 -15.22 7.40
CA PHE A 189 -21.73 -15.38 8.84
C PHE A 189 -20.25 -15.19 9.25
N LEU A 190 -19.30 -15.37 8.33
CA LEU A 190 -17.88 -15.15 8.59
C LEU A 190 -17.54 -13.68 8.77
N THR A 191 -18.33 -12.74 8.24
CA THR A 191 -18.08 -11.30 8.32
C THR A 191 -17.89 -10.82 9.76
N LYS A 192 -18.75 -11.25 10.69
CA LYS A 192 -18.68 -10.87 12.11
C LYS A 192 -17.39 -11.31 12.81
N HIS A 193 -16.65 -12.24 12.22
CA HIS A 193 -15.38 -12.74 12.76
C HIS A 193 -14.16 -11.96 12.25
N LEU A 194 -14.32 -11.17 11.19
CA LEU A 194 -13.25 -10.34 10.64
C LEU A 194 -12.86 -9.21 11.60
N ARG A 195 -11.57 -8.96 11.77
CA ARG A 195 -11.07 -7.85 12.61
C ARG A 195 -11.55 -6.49 12.14
N SER A 196 -11.59 -6.29 10.83
CA SER A 196 -12.08 -5.06 10.21
C SER A 196 -13.55 -4.74 10.53
N TYR A 197 -14.30 -5.72 11.00
CA TYR A 197 -15.70 -5.59 11.45
C TYR A 197 -15.85 -5.77 12.97
N GLY A 198 -14.76 -5.62 13.72
CA GLY A 198 -14.78 -5.76 15.18
C GLY A 198 -14.70 -7.19 15.70
N GLY A 199 -14.52 -8.17 14.82
CA GLY A 199 -14.36 -9.57 15.20
C GLY A 199 -12.97 -9.90 15.72
N SER A 200 -12.79 -11.15 16.15
CA SER A 200 -11.53 -11.64 16.70
C SER A 200 -10.48 -12.01 15.65
N GLY A 201 -10.84 -12.04 14.35
CA GLY A 201 -10.01 -12.60 13.28
C GLY A 201 -9.97 -14.14 13.29
N LYS A 202 -10.90 -14.78 14.01
CA LYS A 202 -10.95 -16.24 14.16
C LYS A 202 -12.38 -16.76 14.10
N TYR A 203 -12.53 -17.90 13.48
CA TYR A 203 -13.73 -18.72 13.48
C TYR A 203 -13.34 -20.16 13.75
N GLU A 204 -13.77 -20.73 14.87
CA GLU A 204 -13.34 -22.04 15.35
C GLU A 204 -11.79 -22.12 15.40
N ASP A 205 -11.21 -23.06 14.70
CA ASP A 205 -9.76 -23.27 14.62
C ASP A 205 -9.08 -22.51 13.47
N TYR A 206 -9.86 -21.73 12.70
CA TYR A 206 -9.35 -20.97 11.56
C TYR A 206 -9.06 -19.51 11.92
N ARG A 207 -7.93 -18.99 11.42
CA ARG A 207 -7.74 -17.55 11.24
C ARG A 207 -8.56 -17.13 10.03
N VAL A 208 -9.31 -16.02 10.17
CA VAL A 208 -10.20 -15.51 9.12
C VAL A 208 -9.74 -14.12 8.71
N GLY A 209 -9.57 -13.92 7.40
CA GLY A 209 -9.20 -12.63 6.83
C GLY A 209 -9.98 -12.32 5.56
N ARG A 210 -9.75 -11.12 5.02
CA ARG A 210 -10.32 -10.69 3.74
C ARG A 210 -9.27 -10.89 2.64
N LEU A 211 -9.58 -11.70 1.64
CA LEU A 211 -8.82 -11.74 0.41
C LEU A 211 -9.39 -10.69 -0.54
N LEU A 212 -8.65 -9.61 -0.75
CA LEU A 212 -9.12 -8.44 -1.47
C LEU A 212 -9.25 -8.72 -2.96
N ARG A 213 -10.33 -8.23 -3.59
CA ARG A 213 -10.63 -8.41 -5.01
C ARG A 213 -10.80 -7.08 -5.72
N ASN A 214 -10.33 -7.05 -6.98
CA ASN A 214 -10.42 -5.86 -7.85
C ASN A 214 -9.85 -4.61 -7.16
N LEU A 215 -8.72 -4.76 -6.50
CA LEU A 215 -8.12 -3.69 -5.71
C LEU A 215 -7.47 -2.61 -6.60
N SER A 216 -7.42 -1.40 -6.06
CA SER A 216 -6.74 -0.25 -6.66
C SER A 216 -6.09 0.56 -5.53
N PHE A 217 -4.81 0.85 -5.66
CA PHE A 217 -4.13 1.72 -4.70
C PHE A 217 -4.51 3.18 -4.96
N SER A 218 -4.90 3.90 -3.92
CA SER A 218 -5.45 5.26 -4.01
C SER A 218 -4.56 6.34 -3.41
N GLY A 219 -3.53 5.95 -2.65
CA GLY A 219 -2.63 6.90 -2.02
C GLY A 219 -1.64 6.25 -1.07
N LYS A 220 -0.85 7.12 -0.40
CA LYS A 220 0.17 6.72 0.57
C LYS A 220 0.39 7.80 1.62
#